data_fa3c796980804fc55fe2fe764074fb9f
#
_entry.id   fa3c796980804fc55fe2fe764074fb9f
#
_cell.length_a   1.000
_cell.length_b   1.000
_cell.length_c   1.000
_cell.angle_alpha   90.00
_cell.angle_beta   90.00
_cell.angle_gamma   90.00
#
_symmetry.space_group_name_H-M   'P 1'
#
loop_
_entity.id
_entity.type
_entity.pdbx_description
1 polymer ?
#
loop_
_entity_poly.entity_id
_entity_poly.type
_entity_poly.pdbx_seq_one_letter_code
_entity_poly.pdbx_strand_id
1 'polypeptide(L)'
;MRPGAPSLNGQGGRALLVFAIAFAAYWGAAVWFDSVGTPDEAYFNHLARSFLEGRLYLLNPPSTHDLTQYQGEWYVPFPPLPALLMLPWVASVGLAQVQTVLFCAFFGALNVSLVDLLLQALARRGWTQLSSSDNLWLTILFGLGSVHWYMSTIGSVWFVGQICTVTFVALAVWLAIARPSPWFAGLALGLAVAARPTVLLTWPLLVGIAAMHLRQPDGAIAWRAWVRWAAASALPIALVVASLLAYNAARFGNPLDFGYLTENVAEQLADNLRVYGQFHPHYLLKNFWAMWLAGPQWDAEIGFWKPDPEGMSLLFTTPALIYLGRARRLSPLMIGAWVALGLLLIPLLLYYNTGWWQFGYRFSLDFMVPVLVLLAIATGRRVTWPMRGLIALGVLVNLYGVIWWHA
;
A
#
# COMPACT_ATOMS: atom_id res chain seq x y z
N MET A 1 19.34 -32.53 7.88
CA MET A 1 17.86 -32.70 7.83
C MET A 1 17.25 -31.31 7.74
N ARG A 2 16.49 -30.98 6.66
CA ARG A 2 15.72 -29.74 6.61
C ARG A 2 14.49 -29.95 7.50
N PRO A 3 14.15 -29.04 8.42
CA PRO A 3 12.89 -29.14 9.15
C PRO A 3 11.77 -29.18 8.12
N GLY A 4 10.84 -30.14 8.28
CA GLY A 4 9.76 -30.38 7.35
C GLY A 4 8.95 -29.10 7.14
N ALA A 5 8.65 -28.80 5.86
CA ALA A 5 7.75 -27.70 5.52
C ALA A 5 6.39 -27.93 6.22
N PRO A 6 5.84 -26.92 6.92
CA PRO A 6 4.51 -27.08 7.53
C PRO A 6 3.48 -27.46 6.47
N SER A 7 2.58 -28.36 6.80
CA SER A 7 1.48 -28.78 5.92
C SER A 7 0.63 -27.56 5.53
N LEU A 8 -0.08 -27.63 4.39
CA LEU A 8 -0.99 -26.55 3.95
C LEU A 8 -1.98 -26.13 5.05
N ASN A 9 -2.42 -27.07 5.90
CA ASN A 9 -3.29 -26.80 7.05
C ASN A 9 -2.59 -25.93 8.13
N GLY A 10 -1.26 -26.10 8.34
CA GLY A 10 -0.51 -25.26 9.28
C GLY A 10 -0.29 -23.81 8.81
N GLN A 11 -0.28 -23.59 7.49
CA GLN A 11 -0.10 -22.24 6.92
C GLN A 11 -1.38 -21.39 7.01
N GLY A 12 -2.54 -22.00 6.74
CA GLY A 12 -3.83 -21.33 6.88
C GLY A 12 -4.11 -20.93 8.33
N GLY A 13 -3.83 -21.80 9.29
CA GLY A 13 -3.97 -21.50 10.71
C GLY A 13 -3.06 -20.37 11.18
N ARG A 14 -1.79 -20.33 10.72
CA ARG A 14 -0.86 -19.21 11.01
C ARG A 14 -1.34 -17.89 10.40
N ALA A 15 -1.74 -17.90 9.11
CA ALA A 15 -2.22 -16.71 8.43
C ALA A 15 -3.47 -16.13 9.11
N LEU A 16 -4.39 -16.98 9.55
CA LEU A 16 -5.57 -16.59 10.32
C LEU A 16 -5.20 -16.00 11.69
N LEU A 17 -4.22 -16.60 12.39
CA LEU A 17 -3.75 -16.07 13.67
C LEU A 17 -3.10 -14.70 13.51
N VAL A 18 -2.24 -14.52 12.50
CA VAL A 18 -1.60 -13.23 12.17
C VAL A 18 -2.68 -12.18 11.84
N PHE A 19 -3.68 -12.55 11.03
CA PHE A 19 -4.83 -11.69 10.74
C PHE A 19 -5.56 -11.30 12.03
N ALA A 20 -5.92 -12.25 12.88
CA ALA A 20 -6.69 -11.99 14.10
C ALA A 20 -5.94 -11.06 15.07
N ILE A 21 -4.62 -11.26 15.24
CA ILE A 21 -3.79 -10.39 16.08
C ILE A 21 -3.69 -8.97 15.50
N ALA A 22 -3.44 -8.84 14.20
CA ALA A 22 -3.37 -7.54 13.53
C ALA A 22 -4.72 -6.81 13.57
N PHE A 23 -5.82 -7.53 13.32
CA PHE A 23 -7.17 -6.97 13.40
C PHE A 23 -7.50 -6.49 14.81
N ALA A 24 -7.18 -7.30 15.84
CA ALA A 24 -7.36 -6.91 17.24
C ALA A 24 -6.54 -5.66 17.59
N ALA A 25 -5.30 -5.54 17.09
CA ALA A 25 -4.47 -4.35 17.31
C ALA A 25 -5.05 -3.09 16.64
N TYR A 26 -5.52 -3.21 15.39
CA TYR A 26 -6.00 -2.06 14.61
C TYR A 26 -7.41 -1.63 15.05
N TRP A 27 -8.34 -2.56 15.10
CA TRP A 27 -9.69 -2.30 15.56
C TRP A 27 -9.74 -1.93 17.04
N GLY A 28 -8.93 -2.63 17.85
CA GLY A 28 -8.79 -2.33 19.28
C GLY A 28 -8.26 -0.91 19.53
N ALA A 29 -7.31 -0.41 18.72
CA ALA A 29 -6.86 0.97 18.79
C ALA A 29 -8.01 1.96 18.45
N ALA A 30 -8.73 1.72 17.34
CA ALA A 30 -9.86 2.57 16.97
C ALA A 30 -10.96 2.60 18.04
N VAL A 31 -11.26 1.47 18.67
CA VAL A 31 -12.22 1.39 19.78
C VAL A 31 -11.70 2.11 21.02
N TRP A 32 -10.42 1.94 21.37
CA TRP A 32 -9.79 2.57 22.52
C TRP A 32 -9.85 4.09 22.47
N PHE A 33 -9.66 4.67 21.28
CA PHE A 33 -9.68 6.11 21.08
C PHE A 33 -11.05 6.66 20.65
N ASP A 34 -12.11 5.85 20.72
CA ASP A 34 -13.48 6.22 20.31
C ASP A 34 -13.54 6.80 18.86
N SER A 35 -12.67 6.31 17.98
CA SER A 35 -12.54 6.75 16.59
C SER A 35 -13.15 5.77 15.59
N VAL A 36 -14.10 4.93 16.05
CA VAL A 36 -14.86 4.01 15.21
C VAL A 36 -15.90 4.76 14.35
N GLY A 37 -16.33 4.11 13.26
CA GLY A 37 -17.39 4.67 12.40
C GLY A 37 -16.92 5.06 11.02
N THR A 38 -17.40 6.21 10.53
CA THR A 38 -17.17 6.68 9.17
C THR A 38 -16.92 8.19 9.21
N PRO A 39 -15.70 8.66 8.93
CA PRO A 39 -15.39 10.10 8.86
C PRO A 39 -16.03 10.76 7.64
N ASP A 40 -16.15 12.08 7.65
CA ASP A 40 -16.79 12.87 6.60
C ASP A 40 -16.10 12.72 5.23
N GLU A 41 -14.79 12.47 5.21
CA GLU A 41 -14.01 12.23 3.99
C GLU A 41 -14.00 10.75 3.56
N ALA A 42 -14.91 9.94 4.05
CA ALA A 42 -15.06 8.54 3.64
C ALA A 42 -15.94 8.44 2.37
N TYR A 43 -15.42 8.84 1.23
CA TYR A 43 -16.22 8.95 0.00
C TYR A 43 -16.49 7.62 -0.70
N PHE A 44 -15.72 6.55 -0.43
CA PHE A 44 -15.91 5.27 -1.16
C PHE A 44 -17.23 4.56 -0.84
N ASN A 45 -17.75 4.68 0.39
CA ASN A 45 -19.07 4.17 0.75
C ASN A 45 -20.19 4.95 0.04
N HIS A 46 -20.06 6.29 -0.07
CA HIS A 46 -20.97 7.13 -0.85
C HIS A 46 -20.90 6.81 -2.35
N LEU A 47 -19.70 6.60 -2.90
CA LEU A 47 -19.52 6.19 -4.29
C LEU A 47 -20.13 4.80 -4.55
N ALA A 48 -19.99 3.85 -3.61
CA ALA A 48 -20.66 2.55 -3.69
C ALA A 48 -22.20 2.71 -3.73
N ARG A 49 -22.76 3.59 -2.91
CA ARG A 49 -24.18 3.93 -2.96
C ARG A 49 -24.58 4.54 -4.31
N SER A 50 -23.77 5.47 -4.85
CA SER A 50 -24.01 6.04 -6.18
C SER A 50 -24.03 4.98 -7.28
N PHE A 51 -23.12 4.01 -7.25
CA PHE A 51 -23.10 2.89 -8.20
C PHE A 51 -24.36 2.02 -8.12
N LEU A 52 -24.89 1.75 -6.92
CA LEU A 52 -26.16 1.02 -6.75
C LEU A 52 -27.35 1.79 -7.35
N GLU A 53 -27.25 3.10 -7.45
CA GLU A 53 -28.28 3.99 -8.01
C GLU A 53 -28.00 4.38 -9.47
N GLY A 54 -27.00 3.76 -10.12
CA GLY A 54 -26.64 3.99 -11.52
C GLY A 54 -25.97 5.34 -11.78
N ARG A 55 -25.37 5.98 -10.77
CA ARG A 55 -24.65 7.25 -10.86
C ARG A 55 -23.15 7.08 -10.67
N LEU A 56 -22.37 7.98 -11.26
CA LEU A 56 -20.91 8.03 -11.11
C LEU A 56 -20.41 9.21 -10.24
N TYR A 57 -21.33 10.01 -9.72
CA TYR A 57 -21.10 11.20 -8.87
C TYR A 57 -21.81 11.07 -7.53
N LEU A 58 -21.39 11.87 -6.54
CA LEU A 58 -21.95 11.87 -5.19
C LEU A 58 -23.12 12.86 -5.10
N LEU A 59 -24.20 12.46 -4.44
CA LEU A 59 -25.28 13.37 -4.02
C LEU A 59 -25.02 13.81 -2.58
N ASN A 60 -24.98 15.14 -2.35
CA ASN A 60 -24.85 15.75 -1.03
C ASN A 60 -23.74 15.09 -0.18
N PRO A 61 -22.48 15.08 -0.66
CA PRO A 61 -21.39 14.51 0.13
C PRO A 61 -21.23 15.27 1.46
N PRO A 62 -20.87 14.59 2.56
CA PRO A 62 -20.72 15.22 3.89
C PRO A 62 -19.57 16.25 3.92
N SER A 63 -18.56 16.07 3.09
CA SER A 63 -17.46 17.00 2.84
C SER A 63 -17.19 17.06 1.34
N THR A 64 -16.65 18.19 0.85
CA THR A 64 -16.20 18.35 -0.54
C THR A 64 -14.68 18.42 -0.67
N HIS A 65 -13.96 18.27 0.44
CA HIS A 65 -12.51 18.29 0.47
C HIS A 65 -11.94 17.14 -0.38
N ASP A 66 -11.00 17.46 -1.27
CA ASP A 66 -10.42 16.50 -2.23
C ASP A 66 -11.46 15.76 -3.13
N LEU A 67 -12.64 16.37 -3.34
CA LEU A 67 -13.55 15.97 -4.41
C LEU A 67 -13.35 16.87 -5.63
N THR A 68 -13.69 16.36 -6.80
CA THR A 68 -13.65 17.08 -8.08
C THR A 68 -15.03 17.58 -8.43
N GLN A 69 -15.18 18.88 -8.70
CA GLN A 69 -16.41 19.42 -9.24
C GLN A 69 -16.38 19.45 -10.78
N TYR A 70 -17.35 18.80 -11.41
CA TYR A 70 -17.48 18.80 -12.86
C TYR A 70 -18.96 18.87 -13.26
N GLN A 71 -19.32 19.84 -14.11
CA GLN A 71 -20.70 20.10 -14.57
C GLN A 71 -21.74 20.22 -13.45
N GLY A 72 -21.35 20.79 -12.31
CA GLY A 72 -22.21 21.00 -11.14
C GLY A 72 -22.29 19.82 -10.17
N GLU A 73 -21.73 18.67 -10.52
CA GLU A 73 -21.75 17.46 -9.71
C GLU A 73 -20.39 17.20 -9.05
N TRP A 74 -20.39 16.47 -7.91
CA TRP A 74 -19.21 16.10 -7.16
C TRP A 74 -18.75 14.68 -7.47
N TYR A 75 -17.50 14.52 -7.91
CA TYR A 75 -16.89 13.24 -8.24
C TYR A 75 -15.74 12.90 -7.30
N VAL A 76 -15.58 11.61 -7.02
CA VAL A 76 -14.40 11.09 -6.32
C VAL A 76 -13.27 10.94 -7.34
N PRO A 77 -12.15 11.72 -7.27
CA PRO A 77 -11.07 11.61 -8.23
C PRO A 77 -10.28 10.31 -8.08
N PHE A 78 -10.34 9.69 -6.90
CA PHE A 78 -9.64 8.44 -6.60
C PHE A 78 -10.26 7.26 -7.35
N PRO A 79 -9.44 6.27 -7.81
CA PRO A 79 -9.94 5.10 -8.53
C PRO A 79 -10.93 4.26 -7.72
N PRO A 80 -11.90 3.60 -8.38
CA PRO A 80 -13.14 3.14 -7.75
C PRO A 80 -13.06 1.79 -7.03
N LEU A 81 -11.94 1.07 -7.03
CA LEU A 81 -11.88 -0.29 -6.46
C LEU A 81 -12.37 -0.37 -5.01
N PRO A 82 -11.96 0.54 -4.08
CA PRO A 82 -12.45 0.44 -2.71
C PRO A 82 -13.98 0.58 -2.61
N ALA A 83 -14.59 1.41 -3.45
CA ALA A 83 -16.06 1.53 -3.53
C ALA A 83 -16.70 0.23 -4.04
N LEU A 84 -16.11 -0.42 -5.05
CA LEU A 84 -16.58 -1.71 -5.55
C LEU A 84 -16.49 -2.81 -4.48
N LEU A 85 -15.45 -2.80 -3.64
CA LEU A 85 -15.30 -3.73 -2.52
C LEU A 85 -16.33 -3.45 -1.39
N MET A 86 -16.73 -2.19 -1.19
CA MET A 86 -17.75 -1.81 -0.21
C MET A 86 -19.18 -2.04 -0.73
N LEU A 87 -19.37 -2.19 -2.04
CA LEU A 87 -20.68 -2.27 -2.67
C LEU A 87 -21.59 -3.38 -2.09
N PRO A 88 -21.11 -4.64 -1.86
CA PRO A 88 -21.94 -5.65 -1.24
C PRO A 88 -22.37 -5.28 0.19
N TRP A 89 -21.52 -4.58 0.93
CA TRP A 89 -21.83 -4.17 2.29
C TRP A 89 -22.88 -3.04 2.27
N VAL A 90 -22.66 -1.98 1.48
CA VAL A 90 -23.64 -0.90 1.31
C VAL A 90 -25.00 -1.44 0.82
N ALA A 91 -25.00 -2.39 -0.12
CA ALA A 91 -26.23 -3.02 -0.63
C ALA A 91 -26.99 -3.81 0.45
N SER A 92 -26.27 -4.46 1.38
CA SER A 92 -26.88 -5.35 2.38
C SER A 92 -27.42 -4.62 3.61
N VAL A 93 -26.70 -3.61 4.11
CA VAL A 93 -27.05 -2.94 5.37
C VAL A 93 -27.40 -1.45 5.21
N GLY A 94 -27.22 -0.90 4.02
CA GLY A 94 -27.42 0.52 3.73
C GLY A 94 -26.22 1.39 4.15
N LEU A 95 -26.13 2.59 3.55
CA LEU A 95 -25.01 3.52 3.71
C LEU A 95 -24.72 3.89 5.19
N ALA A 96 -25.79 4.16 5.95
CA ALA A 96 -25.68 4.63 7.34
C ALA A 96 -25.07 3.60 8.31
N GLN A 97 -25.07 2.31 7.96
CA GLN A 97 -24.52 1.23 8.80
C GLN A 97 -23.10 0.83 8.41
N VAL A 98 -22.56 1.39 7.33
CA VAL A 98 -21.19 1.08 6.89
C VAL A 98 -20.18 1.83 7.76
N GLN A 99 -19.25 1.10 8.35
CA GLN A 99 -18.16 1.64 9.15
C GLN A 99 -16.84 1.54 8.37
N THR A 100 -16.40 2.64 7.77
CA THR A 100 -15.21 2.62 6.93
C THR A 100 -13.92 2.39 7.71
N VAL A 101 -13.87 2.75 9.00
CA VAL A 101 -12.76 2.40 9.90
C VAL A 101 -12.66 0.88 10.08
N LEU A 102 -13.79 0.18 10.30
CA LEU A 102 -13.82 -1.29 10.39
C LEU A 102 -13.34 -1.93 9.07
N PHE A 103 -13.78 -1.40 7.94
CA PHE A 103 -13.34 -1.84 6.63
C PHE A 103 -11.83 -1.68 6.46
N CYS A 104 -11.28 -0.52 6.85
CA CYS A 104 -9.86 -0.23 6.77
C CYS A 104 -9.03 -1.16 7.68
N ALA A 105 -9.46 -1.38 8.92
CA ALA A 105 -8.82 -2.28 9.88
C ALA A 105 -8.83 -3.74 9.37
N PHE A 106 -9.93 -4.19 8.74
CA PHE A 106 -10.03 -5.53 8.15
C PHE A 106 -9.01 -5.71 7.01
N PHE A 107 -8.97 -4.80 6.04
CA PHE A 107 -8.02 -4.88 4.93
C PHE A 107 -6.58 -4.68 5.42
N GLY A 108 -6.35 -3.81 6.41
CA GLY A 108 -5.05 -3.66 7.07
C GLY A 108 -4.56 -4.98 7.69
N ALA A 109 -5.41 -5.67 8.44
CA ALA A 109 -5.07 -6.98 9.01
C ALA A 109 -4.83 -8.05 7.93
N LEU A 110 -5.62 -8.02 6.85
CA LEU A 110 -5.42 -8.89 5.69
C LEU A 110 -4.06 -8.64 5.04
N ASN A 111 -3.60 -7.38 4.96
CA ASN A 111 -2.28 -7.02 4.45
C ASN A 111 -1.16 -7.68 5.25
N VAL A 112 -1.25 -7.64 6.59
CA VAL A 112 -0.23 -8.27 7.47
C VAL A 112 -0.19 -9.78 7.25
N SER A 113 -1.35 -10.42 7.12
CA SER A 113 -1.45 -11.84 6.83
C SER A 113 -0.89 -12.20 5.44
N LEU A 114 -1.18 -11.40 4.41
CA LEU A 114 -0.63 -11.60 3.05
C LEU A 114 0.89 -11.40 3.02
N VAL A 115 1.42 -10.43 3.76
CA VAL A 115 2.88 -10.23 3.90
C VAL A 115 3.53 -11.44 4.59
N ASP A 116 2.95 -11.98 5.67
CA ASP A 116 3.46 -13.21 6.28
C ASP A 116 3.46 -14.38 5.28
N LEU A 117 2.37 -14.58 4.55
CA LEU A 117 2.28 -15.61 3.51
C LEU A 117 3.32 -15.43 2.40
N LEU A 118 3.57 -14.19 1.97
CA LEU A 118 4.58 -13.83 0.97
C LEU A 118 5.99 -14.19 1.47
N LEU A 119 6.35 -13.78 2.70
CA LEU A 119 7.65 -14.07 3.31
C LEU A 119 7.87 -15.57 3.48
N GLN A 120 6.84 -16.30 3.93
CA GLN A 120 6.87 -17.75 4.00
C GLN A 120 7.03 -18.40 2.61
N ALA A 121 6.41 -17.84 1.57
CA ALA A 121 6.53 -18.35 0.21
C ALA A 121 7.96 -18.15 -0.34
N LEU A 122 8.61 -17.02 -0.07
CA LEU A 122 10.02 -16.78 -0.41
C LEU A 122 10.95 -17.82 0.25
N ALA A 123 10.74 -18.09 1.54
CA ALA A 123 11.53 -19.08 2.29
C ALA A 123 11.31 -20.52 1.74
N ARG A 124 10.06 -20.90 1.45
CA ARG A 124 9.76 -22.22 0.88
C ARG A 124 10.37 -22.43 -0.50
N ARG A 125 10.43 -21.40 -1.32
CA ARG A 125 11.12 -21.43 -2.62
C ARG A 125 12.66 -21.48 -2.49
N GLY A 126 13.16 -21.31 -1.26
CA GLY A 126 14.61 -21.23 -1.02
C GLY A 126 15.24 -19.92 -1.51
N TRP A 127 14.41 -18.90 -1.80
CA TRP A 127 14.91 -17.59 -2.24
C TRP A 127 15.36 -16.72 -1.06
N THR A 128 14.90 -17.03 0.14
CA THR A 128 15.45 -16.56 1.41
C THR A 128 15.80 -17.74 2.31
N GLN A 129 16.68 -17.51 3.31
CA GLN A 129 17.08 -18.52 4.29
C GLN A 129 16.49 -18.25 5.68
N LEU A 130 15.50 -17.38 5.75
CA LEU A 130 14.85 -16.96 6.98
C LEU A 130 14.00 -18.09 7.56
N SER A 131 14.06 -18.26 8.88
CA SER A 131 13.17 -19.13 9.62
C SER A 131 11.76 -18.55 9.69
N SER A 132 10.80 -19.35 10.12
CA SER A 132 9.42 -18.89 10.36
C SER A 132 9.34 -17.78 11.43
N SER A 133 10.22 -17.83 12.43
CA SER A 133 10.34 -16.78 13.45
C SER A 133 10.96 -15.48 12.90
N ASP A 134 11.96 -15.60 12.01
CA ASP A 134 12.55 -14.41 11.36
C ASP A 134 11.54 -13.72 10.44
N ASN A 135 10.75 -14.49 9.68
CA ASN A 135 9.66 -13.96 8.87
C ASN A 135 8.62 -13.23 9.74
N LEU A 136 8.32 -13.75 10.94
CA LEU A 136 7.40 -13.06 11.87
C LEU A 136 7.94 -11.69 12.31
N TRP A 137 9.25 -11.54 12.55
CA TRP A 137 9.84 -10.24 12.84
C TRP A 137 9.67 -9.25 11.70
N LEU A 138 9.81 -9.69 10.43
CA LEU A 138 9.55 -8.82 9.26
C LEU A 138 8.06 -8.52 9.08
N THR A 139 7.19 -9.45 9.45
CA THR A 139 5.73 -9.24 9.48
C THR A 139 5.36 -8.19 10.54
N ILE A 140 5.96 -8.25 11.74
CA ILE A 140 5.79 -7.25 12.81
C ILE A 140 6.32 -5.89 12.34
N LEU A 141 7.48 -5.84 11.68
CA LEU A 141 8.01 -4.60 11.11
C LEU A 141 6.98 -3.96 10.17
N PHE A 142 6.39 -4.74 9.27
CA PHE A 142 5.39 -4.22 8.34
C PHE A 142 4.12 -3.78 9.07
N GLY A 143 3.53 -4.66 9.89
CA GLY A 143 2.21 -4.45 10.49
C GLY A 143 2.19 -3.41 11.60
N LEU A 144 3.22 -3.39 12.44
CA LEU A 144 3.27 -2.55 13.65
C LEU A 144 4.44 -1.56 13.64
N GLY A 145 5.54 -1.88 12.96
CA GLY A 145 6.76 -1.07 12.91
C GLY A 145 6.84 -0.16 11.68
N SER A 146 5.74 0.13 11.02
CA SER A 146 5.64 1.05 9.89
C SER A 146 4.34 1.88 9.94
N VAL A 147 4.24 2.88 9.11
CA VAL A 147 3.05 3.74 8.98
C VAL A 147 1.76 2.98 8.65
N HIS A 148 1.87 1.71 8.26
CA HIS A 148 0.74 0.85 8.00
C HIS A 148 -0.22 0.74 9.21
N TRP A 149 0.31 0.78 10.43
CA TRP A 149 -0.50 0.65 11.65
C TRP A 149 -1.52 1.78 11.78
N TYR A 150 -1.08 3.04 11.90
CA TYR A 150 -2.01 4.15 12.07
C TYR A 150 -2.97 4.28 10.88
N MET A 151 -2.47 4.07 9.65
CA MET A 151 -3.29 4.15 8.44
C MET A 151 -4.41 3.11 8.42
N SER A 152 -4.20 1.95 9.05
CA SER A 152 -5.22 0.89 9.15
C SER A 152 -6.31 1.19 10.18
N THR A 153 -6.17 2.26 10.98
CA THR A 153 -7.15 2.69 11.99
C THR A 153 -8.03 3.86 11.53
N ILE A 154 -7.93 4.26 10.24
CA ILE A 154 -8.58 5.47 9.71
C ILE A 154 -9.44 5.12 8.50
N GLY A 155 -10.68 5.61 8.48
CA GLY A 155 -11.68 5.30 7.46
C GLY A 155 -11.78 6.30 6.31
N SER A 156 -10.95 7.38 6.27
CA SER A 156 -10.98 8.39 5.21
C SER A 156 -10.48 7.83 3.88
N VAL A 157 -10.91 8.43 2.79
CA VAL A 157 -10.69 7.97 1.40
C VAL A 157 -9.23 7.68 1.07
N TRP A 158 -8.30 8.53 1.51
CA TRP A 158 -6.86 8.41 1.24
C TRP A 158 -6.24 7.16 1.85
N PHE A 159 -6.62 6.85 3.09
CA PHE A 159 -6.07 5.71 3.84
C PHE A 159 -6.68 4.40 3.34
N VAL A 160 -8.01 4.36 3.19
CA VAL A 160 -8.72 3.21 2.62
C VAL A 160 -8.18 2.85 1.23
N GLY A 161 -7.96 3.85 0.35
CA GLY A 161 -7.40 3.64 -0.97
C GLY A 161 -6.01 3.00 -0.92
N GLN A 162 -5.11 3.48 -0.04
CA GLN A 162 -3.76 2.92 0.10
C GLN A 162 -3.76 1.52 0.73
N ILE A 163 -4.55 1.30 1.78
CA ILE A 163 -4.66 -0.02 2.44
C ILE A 163 -5.18 -1.08 1.47
N CYS A 164 -6.23 -0.78 0.69
CA CYS A 164 -6.70 -1.68 -0.38
C CYS A 164 -5.63 -1.93 -1.45
N THR A 165 -4.87 -0.91 -1.82
CA THR A 165 -3.76 -1.05 -2.78
C THR A 165 -2.73 -2.06 -2.30
N VAL A 166 -2.28 -1.95 -1.05
CA VAL A 166 -1.31 -2.89 -0.45
C VAL A 166 -1.83 -4.32 -0.47
N THR A 167 -3.14 -4.52 -0.21
CA THR A 167 -3.76 -5.85 -0.27
C THR A 167 -3.52 -6.51 -1.63
N PHE A 168 -3.82 -5.80 -2.70
CA PHE A 168 -3.73 -6.39 -4.04
C PHE A 168 -2.30 -6.44 -4.57
N VAL A 169 -1.41 -5.54 -4.18
CA VAL A 169 0.04 -5.65 -4.47
C VAL A 169 0.63 -6.86 -3.75
N ALA A 170 0.37 -7.03 -2.45
CA ALA A 170 0.86 -8.18 -1.68
C ALA A 170 0.30 -9.50 -2.22
N LEU A 171 -0.99 -9.52 -2.59
CA LEU A 171 -1.63 -10.67 -3.22
C LEU A 171 -0.98 -11.01 -4.57
N ALA A 172 -0.73 -10.01 -5.42
CA ALA A 172 -0.08 -10.20 -6.73
C ALA A 172 1.31 -10.82 -6.58
N VAL A 173 2.12 -10.29 -5.67
CA VAL A 173 3.48 -10.79 -5.40
C VAL A 173 3.43 -12.19 -4.77
N TRP A 174 2.54 -12.43 -3.80
CA TRP A 174 2.35 -13.75 -3.21
C TRP A 174 1.93 -14.80 -4.26
N LEU A 175 0.96 -14.48 -5.12
CA LEU A 175 0.51 -15.36 -6.20
C LEU A 175 1.65 -15.66 -7.18
N ALA A 176 2.42 -14.65 -7.59
CA ALA A 176 3.56 -14.84 -8.47
C ALA A 176 4.62 -15.79 -7.88
N ILE A 177 4.86 -15.74 -6.55
CA ILE A 177 5.82 -16.60 -5.85
C ILE A 177 5.25 -18.01 -5.61
N ALA A 178 4.05 -18.10 -5.04
CA ALA A 178 3.47 -19.34 -4.55
C ALA A 178 2.83 -20.19 -5.66
N ARG A 179 2.12 -19.52 -6.56
CA ARG A 179 1.39 -20.12 -7.68
C ARG A 179 1.71 -19.32 -8.96
N PRO A 180 2.76 -19.64 -9.72
CA PRO A 180 3.30 -18.82 -10.79
C PRO A 180 2.35 -18.71 -12.01
N SER A 181 1.10 -18.35 -11.75
CA SER A 181 0.09 -18.04 -12.77
C SER A 181 0.17 -16.58 -13.15
N PRO A 182 0.52 -16.25 -14.41
CA PRO A 182 0.61 -14.85 -14.85
C PRO A 182 -0.74 -14.14 -14.76
N TRP A 183 -1.85 -14.83 -15.06
CA TRP A 183 -3.19 -14.25 -15.05
C TRP A 183 -3.62 -13.74 -13.67
N PHE A 184 -3.50 -14.59 -12.65
CA PHE A 184 -3.93 -14.21 -11.31
C PHE A 184 -3.01 -13.17 -10.68
N ALA A 185 -1.69 -13.26 -10.92
CA ALA A 185 -0.75 -12.24 -10.47
C ALA A 185 -1.00 -10.90 -11.17
N GLY A 186 -1.22 -10.92 -12.49
CA GLY A 186 -1.54 -9.73 -13.27
C GLY A 186 -2.90 -9.13 -12.90
N LEU A 187 -3.94 -9.96 -12.70
CA LEU A 187 -5.25 -9.48 -12.28
C LEU A 187 -5.19 -8.80 -10.89
N ALA A 188 -4.48 -9.42 -9.93
CA ALA A 188 -4.31 -8.83 -8.61
C ALA A 188 -3.57 -7.48 -8.70
N LEU A 189 -2.50 -7.37 -9.50
CA LEU A 189 -1.84 -6.08 -9.71
C LEU A 189 -2.75 -5.08 -10.43
N GLY A 190 -3.51 -5.51 -11.43
CA GLY A 190 -4.53 -4.69 -12.09
C GLY A 190 -5.55 -4.12 -11.10
N LEU A 191 -6.05 -4.95 -10.18
CA LEU A 191 -6.94 -4.50 -9.11
C LEU A 191 -6.24 -3.49 -8.19
N ALA A 192 -4.95 -3.67 -7.85
CA ALA A 192 -4.19 -2.65 -7.12
C ALA A 192 -4.15 -1.31 -7.88
N VAL A 193 -3.96 -1.35 -9.21
CA VAL A 193 -4.00 -0.16 -10.10
C VAL A 193 -5.37 0.52 -10.06
N ALA A 194 -6.47 -0.26 -9.94
CA ALA A 194 -7.82 0.28 -9.78
C ALA A 194 -8.09 0.89 -8.40
N ALA A 195 -7.14 0.84 -7.46
CA ALA A 195 -7.13 1.61 -6.21
C ALA A 195 -6.11 2.77 -6.24
N ARG A 196 -4.92 2.56 -6.85
CA ARG A 196 -3.85 3.58 -7.04
C ARG A 196 -3.07 3.29 -8.33
N PRO A 197 -3.17 4.14 -9.36
CA PRO A 197 -2.57 3.88 -10.67
C PRO A 197 -1.04 3.72 -10.66
N THR A 198 -0.35 4.45 -9.76
CA THR A 198 1.12 4.44 -9.66
C THR A 198 1.70 3.06 -9.39
N VAL A 199 0.96 2.17 -8.70
CA VAL A 199 1.47 0.83 -8.34
C VAL A 199 1.57 -0.14 -9.53
N LEU A 200 1.10 0.26 -10.73
CA LEU A 200 1.45 -0.41 -11.99
C LEU A 200 2.97 -0.63 -12.11
N LEU A 201 3.74 0.32 -11.63
CA LEU A 201 5.21 0.31 -11.63
C LEU A 201 5.81 -0.81 -10.75
N THR A 202 5.00 -1.58 -10.04
CA THR A 202 5.41 -2.82 -9.35
C THR A 202 5.56 -4.02 -10.32
N TRP A 203 5.03 -3.94 -11.54
CA TRP A 203 5.08 -5.04 -12.51
C TRP A 203 6.48 -5.63 -12.77
N PRO A 204 7.61 -4.85 -12.82
CA PRO A 204 8.95 -5.41 -12.92
C PRO A 204 9.30 -6.43 -11.83
N LEU A 205 8.78 -6.28 -10.61
CA LEU A 205 8.94 -7.27 -9.55
C LEU A 205 8.28 -8.60 -9.92
N LEU A 206 7.06 -8.60 -10.46
CA LEU A 206 6.38 -9.82 -10.91
C LEU A 206 7.17 -10.52 -12.03
N VAL A 207 7.70 -9.74 -12.97
CA VAL A 207 8.52 -10.23 -14.09
C VAL A 207 9.85 -10.81 -13.58
N GLY A 208 10.46 -10.18 -12.56
CA GLY A 208 11.65 -10.69 -11.86
C GLY A 208 11.39 -12.02 -11.13
N ILE A 209 10.22 -12.15 -10.48
CA ILE A 209 9.77 -13.40 -9.84
C ILE A 209 9.59 -14.50 -10.90
N ALA A 210 8.95 -14.20 -12.05
CA ALA A 210 8.79 -15.14 -13.15
C ALA A 210 10.15 -15.65 -13.67
N ALA A 211 11.14 -14.77 -13.78
CA ALA A 211 12.50 -15.13 -14.16
C ALA A 211 13.16 -16.11 -13.18
N MET A 212 12.86 -16.00 -11.87
CA MET A 212 13.34 -16.97 -10.87
C MET A 212 12.74 -18.37 -11.08
N HIS A 213 11.45 -18.45 -11.45
CA HIS A 213 10.78 -19.74 -11.72
C HIS A 213 11.26 -20.37 -13.03
N LEU A 214 11.64 -19.55 -14.01
CA LEU A 214 12.00 -19.99 -15.35
C LEU A 214 13.52 -20.08 -15.58
N ARG A 215 14.29 -20.04 -14.46
CA ARG A 215 15.73 -20.22 -14.49
C ARG A 215 16.07 -21.71 -14.72
N GLN A 216 16.93 -21.94 -15.71
CA GLN A 216 17.43 -23.25 -16.11
C GLN A 216 18.59 -23.70 -15.21
N PRO A 217 18.97 -24.99 -15.20
CA PRO A 217 20.10 -25.49 -14.40
C PRO A 217 21.44 -24.84 -14.72
N ASP A 218 21.65 -24.41 -15.97
CA ASP A 218 22.85 -23.67 -16.43
C ASP A 218 22.85 -22.19 -15.98
N GLY A 219 21.78 -21.74 -15.31
CA GLY A 219 21.59 -20.38 -14.82
C GLY A 219 20.93 -19.43 -15.83
N ALA A 220 20.74 -19.83 -17.08
CA ALA A 220 20.04 -19.05 -18.08
C ALA A 220 18.53 -18.94 -17.76
N ILE A 221 17.89 -17.92 -18.32
CA ILE A 221 16.42 -17.78 -18.23
C ILE A 221 15.82 -18.34 -19.53
N ALA A 222 14.79 -19.15 -19.41
CA ALA A 222 13.99 -19.63 -20.54
C ALA A 222 13.21 -18.47 -21.16
N TRP A 223 13.90 -17.59 -21.91
CA TRP A 223 13.47 -16.25 -22.29
C TRP A 223 12.13 -16.23 -23.04
N ARG A 224 11.85 -17.21 -23.92
CA ARG A 224 10.56 -17.32 -24.62
C ARG A 224 9.39 -17.58 -23.67
N ALA A 225 9.61 -18.41 -22.66
CA ALA A 225 8.61 -18.69 -21.63
C ALA A 225 8.44 -17.47 -20.70
N TRP A 226 9.54 -16.77 -20.40
CA TRP A 226 9.53 -15.57 -19.59
C TRP A 226 8.79 -14.41 -20.27
N VAL A 227 9.04 -14.14 -21.57
CA VAL A 227 8.30 -13.14 -22.34
C VAL A 227 6.81 -13.49 -22.42
N ARG A 228 6.48 -14.76 -22.67
CA ARG A 228 5.06 -15.23 -22.65
C ARG A 228 4.41 -15.01 -21.29
N TRP A 229 5.13 -15.29 -20.20
CA TRP A 229 4.62 -15.06 -18.86
C TRP A 229 4.38 -13.56 -18.60
N ALA A 230 5.35 -12.71 -18.98
CA ALA A 230 5.26 -11.26 -18.87
C ALA A 230 4.04 -10.71 -19.65
N ALA A 231 3.90 -11.10 -20.92
CA ALA A 231 2.76 -10.69 -21.76
C ALA A 231 1.42 -11.18 -21.20
N ALA A 232 1.34 -12.44 -20.74
CA ALA A 232 0.12 -13.00 -20.15
C ALA A 232 -0.25 -12.32 -18.81
N SER A 233 0.73 -11.84 -18.03
CA SER A 233 0.46 -11.06 -16.80
C SER A 233 0.07 -9.62 -17.12
N ALA A 234 0.57 -9.03 -18.21
CA ALA A 234 0.23 -7.69 -18.62
C ALA A 234 -1.21 -7.56 -19.14
N LEU A 235 -1.78 -8.63 -19.70
CA LEU A 235 -3.11 -8.59 -20.32
C LEU A 235 -4.22 -8.26 -19.30
N PRO A 236 -4.38 -8.94 -18.15
CA PRO A 236 -5.40 -8.56 -17.16
C PRO A 236 -5.15 -7.17 -16.57
N ILE A 237 -3.89 -6.74 -16.44
CA ILE A 237 -3.56 -5.35 -16.05
C ILE A 237 -4.10 -4.37 -17.09
N ALA A 238 -3.84 -4.62 -18.37
CA ALA A 238 -4.30 -3.76 -19.46
C ALA A 238 -5.83 -3.68 -19.52
N LEU A 239 -6.53 -4.79 -19.27
CA LEU A 239 -8.00 -4.80 -19.20
C LEU A 239 -8.53 -3.93 -18.05
N VAL A 240 -7.91 -3.98 -16.87
CA VAL A 240 -8.31 -3.11 -15.75
C VAL A 240 -7.99 -1.65 -16.05
N VAL A 241 -6.82 -1.34 -16.63
CA VAL A 241 -6.47 0.01 -17.06
C VAL A 241 -7.47 0.52 -18.09
N ALA A 242 -7.83 -0.29 -19.10
CA ALA A 242 -8.85 0.09 -20.08
C ALA A 242 -10.20 0.38 -19.42
N SER A 243 -10.60 -0.41 -18.40
CA SER A 243 -11.82 -0.17 -17.64
C SER A 243 -11.77 1.15 -16.86
N LEU A 244 -10.60 1.52 -16.29
CA LEU A 244 -10.41 2.82 -15.64
C LEU A 244 -10.49 3.99 -16.63
N LEU A 245 -9.88 3.85 -17.81
CA LEU A 245 -9.98 4.86 -18.87
C LEU A 245 -11.41 5.03 -19.36
N ALA A 246 -12.18 3.94 -19.51
CA ALA A 246 -13.60 3.98 -19.83
C ALA A 246 -14.42 4.66 -18.72
N TYR A 247 -14.12 4.36 -17.45
CA TYR A 247 -14.74 5.02 -16.30
C TYR A 247 -14.46 6.53 -16.27
N ASN A 248 -13.23 6.95 -16.59
CA ASN A 248 -12.89 8.37 -16.70
C ASN A 248 -13.64 9.03 -17.87
N ALA A 249 -13.68 8.39 -19.03
CA ALA A 249 -14.42 8.91 -20.18
C ALA A 249 -15.92 9.08 -19.86
N ALA A 250 -16.52 8.16 -19.10
CA ALA A 250 -17.92 8.23 -18.67
C ALA A 250 -18.19 9.38 -17.69
N ARG A 251 -17.19 9.74 -16.84
CA ARG A 251 -17.31 10.84 -15.85
C ARG A 251 -17.05 12.22 -16.46
N PHE A 252 -15.97 12.32 -17.24
CA PHE A 252 -15.37 13.59 -17.63
C PHE A 252 -15.32 13.79 -19.17
N GLY A 253 -15.83 12.85 -19.97
CA GLY A 253 -15.76 12.90 -21.42
C GLY A 253 -14.33 12.66 -22.00
N ASN A 254 -13.34 12.48 -21.14
CA ASN A 254 -11.94 12.27 -21.50
C ASN A 254 -11.36 11.08 -20.72
N PRO A 255 -10.87 10.02 -21.40
CA PRO A 255 -10.32 8.84 -20.71
C PRO A 255 -9.05 9.14 -19.90
N LEU A 256 -8.29 10.17 -20.23
CA LEU A 256 -7.06 10.55 -19.53
C LEU A 256 -7.30 11.56 -18.39
N ASP A 257 -8.54 12.04 -18.21
CA ASP A 257 -8.87 12.93 -17.12
C ASP A 257 -9.29 12.12 -15.88
N PHE A 258 -8.49 12.20 -14.83
CA PHE A 258 -8.76 11.58 -13.53
C PHE A 258 -9.46 12.55 -12.55
N GLY A 259 -9.66 13.82 -12.95
CA GLY A 259 -10.28 14.85 -12.14
C GLY A 259 -9.34 15.58 -11.17
N TYR A 260 -8.06 15.22 -11.10
CA TYR A 260 -7.13 15.79 -10.12
C TYR A 260 -6.82 17.28 -10.32
N LEU A 261 -6.92 17.81 -11.55
CA LEU A 261 -6.63 19.23 -11.82
C LEU A 261 -7.74 20.18 -11.35
N THR A 262 -8.94 19.66 -11.13
CA THR A 262 -10.11 20.39 -10.63
C THR A 262 -10.53 19.92 -9.24
N GLU A 263 -9.65 19.24 -8.55
CA GLU A 263 -9.84 18.76 -7.18
C GLU A 263 -9.90 19.93 -6.20
N ASN A 264 -10.87 19.90 -5.28
CA ASN A 264 -11.05 20.89 -4.22
C ASN A 264 -10.04 20.64 -3.08
N VAL A 265 -8.76 20.90 -3.37
CA VAL A 265 -7.65 20.67 -2.43
C VAL A 265 -7.57 21.76 -1.37
N ALA A 266 -6.84 21.46 -0.28
CA ALA A 266 -6.53 22.47 0.74
C ALA A 266 -5.84 23.70 0.13
N GLU A 267 -6.17 24.90 0.64
CA GLU A 267 -5.70 26.19 0.11
C GLU A 267 -4.17 26.24 -0.04
N GLN A 268 -3.43 25.65 0.91
CA GLN A 268 -1.96 25.58 0.90
C GLN A 268 -1.38 24.80 -0.29
N LEU A 269 -2.17 23.94 -0.91
CA LEU A 269 -1.76 23.11 -2.05
C LEU A 269 -2.28 23.65 -3.39
N ALA A 270 -3.34 24.47 -3.36
CA ALA A 270 -4.06 24.91 -4.55
C ALA A 270 -3.18 25.70 -5.53
N ASP A 271 -2.35 26.64 -5.03
CA ASP A 271 -1.46 27.44 -5.88
C ASP A 271 -0.40 26.59 -6.57
N ASN A 272 0.22 25.66 -5.84
CA ASN A 272 1.20 24.76 -6.42
C ASN A 272 0.58 23.87 -7.51
N LEU A 273 -0.60 23.29 -7.24
CA LEU A 273 -1.31 22.44 -8.20
C LEU A 273 -1.68 23.24 -9.46
N ARG A 274 -2.14 24.48 -9.31
CA ARG A 274 -2.50 25.38 -10.43
C ARG A 274 -1.28 25.78 -11.27
N VAL A 275 -0.14 26.08 -10.65
CA VAL A 275 1.06 26.62 -11.34
C VAL A 275 1.89 25.50 -11.99
N TYR A 276 2.10 24.40 -11.26
CA TYR A 276 3.02 23.34 -11.68
C TYR A 276 2.32 22.03 -12.05
N GLY A 277 1.00 21.90 -11.82
CA GLY A 277 0.24 20.67 -12.03
C GLY A 277 0.57 19.60 -10.99
N GLN A 278 0.04 18.40 -11.22
CA GLN A 278 0.10 17.28 -10.28
C GLN A 278 1.51 16.69 -10.12
N PHE A 279 2.32 16.69 -11.20
CA PHE A 279 3.67 16.13 -11.21
C PHE A 279 4.65 17.12 -11.83
N HIS A 280 5.63 17.59 -11.04
CA HIS A 280 6.65 18.53 -11.52
C HIS A 280 7.96 18.39 -10.74
N PRO A 281 9.15 18.61 -11.38
CA PRO A 281 10.45 18.61 -10.69
C PRO A 281 10.56 19.60 -9.52
N HIS A 282 9.73 20.66 -9.50
CA HIS A 282 9.63 21.61 -8.40
C HIS A 282 9.41 20.93 -7.03
N TYR A 283 8.67 19.82 -7.00
CA TYR A 283 8.32 19.13 -5.76
C TYR A 283 9.40 18.16 -5.25
N LEU A 284 10.41 17.87 -6.06
CA LEU A 284 11.40 16.82 -5.79
C LEU A 284 12.10 17.00 -4.44
N LEU A 285 12.61 18.22 -4.16
CA LEU A 285 13.35 18.48 -2.92
C LEU A 285 12.44 18.40 -1.68
N LYS A 286 11.22 18.93 -1.77
CA LYS A 286 10.23 18.87 -0.68
C LYS A 286 9.88 17.41 -0.35
N ASN A 287 9.53 16.61 -1.37
CA ASN A 287 9.19 15.21 -1.18
C ASN A 287 10.38 14.37 -0.72
N PHE A 288 11.58 14.65 -1.25
CA PHE A 288 12.81 13.97 -0.80
C PHE A 288 13.09 14.28 0.68
N TRP A 289 12.96 15.54 1.09
CA TRP A 289 13.12 15.94 2.49
C TRP A 289 12.12 15.21 3.39
N ALA A 290 10.82 15.28 3.09
CA ALA A 290 9.77 14.61 3.87
C ALA A 290 9.99 13.11 3.97
N MET A 291 10.41 12.45 2.88
CA MET A 291 10.61 11.00 2.81
C MET A 291 11.85 10.52 3.57
N TRP A 292 12.96 11.27 3.56
CA TRP A 292 14.25 10.75 4.00
C TRP A 292 14.89 11.50 5.16
N LEU A 293 14.61 12.81 5.33
CA LEU A 293 15.37 13.69 6.23
C LEU A 293 14.53 14.32 7.32
N ALA A 294 13.25 14.58 7.09
CA ALA A 294 12.38 15.24 8.07
C ALA A 294 12.27 14.42 9.36
N GLY A 295 12.28 15.11 10.49
CA GLY A 295 12.11 14.54 11.83
C GLY A 295 10.92 15.15 12.55
N PRO A 296 10.58 14.66 13.75
CA PRO A 296 9.61 15.32 14.60
C PRO A 296 10.08 16.72 15.01
N GLN A 297 9.13 17.61 15.27
CA GLN A 297 9.37 18.98 15.69
C GLN A 297 9.20 19.09 17.21
N TRP A 298 10.05 19.91 17.86
CA TRP A 298 9.86 20.23 19.27
C TRP A 298 8.71 21.23 19.43
N ASP A 299 7.72 20.87 20.21
CA ASP A 299 6.62 21.76 20.58
C ASP A 299 6.83 22.26 22.01
N ALA A 300 7.08 23.57 22.16
CA ALA A 300 7.35 24.18 23.46
C ALA A 300 6.12 24.29 24.35
N GLU A 301 4.91 24.29 23.74
CA GLU A 301 3.65 24.42 24.52
C GLU A 301 3.33 23.13 25.27
N ILE A 302 3.56 21.99 24.61
CA ILE A 302 3.34 20.66 25.23
C ILE A 302 4.61 20.10 25.87
N GLY A 303 5.78 20.73 25.66
CA GLY A 303 7.08 20.27 26.17
C GLY A 303 7.49 18.88 25.61
N PHE A 304 7.10 18.54 24.41
CA PHE A 304 7.36 17.24 23.79
C PHE A 304 7.54 17.32 22.28
N TRP A 305 8.08 16.24 21.68
CA TRP A 305 8.26 16.13 20.23
C TRP A 305 6.93 15.76 19.56
N LYS A 306 6.46 16.60 18.63
CA LYS A 306 5.29 16.30 17.79
C LYS A 306 5.70 15.85 16.39
N PRO A 307 4.94 14.98 15.74
CA PRO A 307 5.15 14.64 14.34
C PRO A 307 5.02 15.86 13.43
N ASP A 308 5.85 15.93 12.38
CA ASP A 308 5.64 16.88 11.30
C ASP A 308 4.51 16.39 10.40
N PRO A 309 3.39 17.13 10.25
CA PRO A 309 2.27 16.72 9.41
C PRO A 309 2.59 16.71 7.92
N GLU A 310 3.65 17.39 7.46
CA GLU A 310 4.16 17.31 6.09
C GLU A 310 4.83 15.95 5.81
N GLY A 311 5.25 15.24 6.85
CA GLY A 311 5.85 13.92 6.80
C GLY A 311 7.13 13.82 7.63
N MET A 312 7.51 12.58 7.93
CA MET A 312 8.76 12.26 8.62
C MET A 312 9.50 11.13 7.92
N SER A 313 10.82 11.16 8.05
CA SER A 313 11.74 10.19 7.45
C SER A 313 11.30 8.74 7.68
N LEU A 314 11.39 7.96 6.60
CA LEU A 314 11.20 6.50 6.64
C LEU A 314 12.16 5.81 7.60
N LEU A 315 13.40 6.34 7.71
CA LEU A 315 14.39 5.78 8.65
C LEU A 315 14.07 6.12 10.11
N PHE A 316 13.31 7.17 10.35
CA PHE A 316 12.80 7.49 11.69
C PHE A 316 11.61 6.59 12.05
N THR A 317 10.63 6.46 11.17
CA THR A 317 9.41 5.67 11.43
C THR A 317 9.62 4.16 11.28
N THR A 318 10.58 3.74 10.45
CA THR A 318 10.87 2.32 10.18
C THR A 318 12.39 2.09 10.12
N PRO A 319 13.12 2.25 11.26
CA PRO A 319 14.58 2.32 11.26
C PRO A 319 15.28 1.03 10.79
N ALA A 320 14.60 -0.12 10.84
CA ALA A 320 15.16 -1.38 10.32
C ALA A 320 15.36 -1.37 8.78
N LEU A 321 14.82 -0.39 8.05
CA LEU A 321 15.07 -0.22 6.61
C LEU A 321 16.54 0.07 6.28
N ILE A 322 17.36 0.51 7.24
CA ILE A 322 18.82 0.65 7.05
C ILE A 322 19.48 -0.66 6.58
N TYR A 323 18.88 -1.81 6.89
CA TYR A 323 19.37 -3.11 6.43
C TYR A 323 19.24 -3.33 4.92
N LEU A 324 18.46 -2.52 4.20
CA LEU A 324 18.42 -2.54 2.73
C LEU A 324 19.82 -2.33 2.11
N GLY A 325 20.72 -1.59 2.76
CA GLY A 325 22.10 -1.42 2.32
C GLY A 325 22.90 -2.72 2.19
N ARG A 326 22.39 -3.84 2.74
CA ARG A 326 23.00 -5.18 2.61
C ARG A 326 22.50 -5.96 1.39
N ALA A 327 21.52 -5.45 0.65
CA ALA A 327 20.94 -6.07 -0.53
C ALA A 327 21.90 -5.98 -1.74
N ARG A 328 23.01 -6.75 -1.72
CA ARG A 328 24.08 -6.67 -2.71
C ARG A 328 24.10 -7.79 -3.75
N ARG A 329 23.34 -8.87 -3.56
CA ARG A 329 23.34 -10.01 -4.48
C ARG A 329 22.34 -9.75 -5.60
N LEU A 330 22.83 -9.68 -6.85
CA LEU A 330 21.98 -9.52 -8.02
C LEU A 330 21.33 -10.85 -8.39
N SER A 331 20.03 -10.98 -8.19
CA SER A 331 19.18 -12.02 -8.74
C SER A 331 18.06 -11.38 -9.55
N PRO A 332 17.40 -12.09 -10.48
CA PRO A 332 16.26 -11.52 -11.21
C PRO A 332 15.17 -10.96 -10.28
N LEU A 333 14.90 -11.61 -9.16
CA LEU A 333 13.98 -11.13 -8.13
C LEU A 333 14.42 -9.78 -7.55
N MET A 334 15.71 -9.65 -7.19
CA MET A 334 16.24 -8.40 -6.64
C MET A 334 16.26 -7.28 -7.68
N ILE A 335 16.67 -7.59 -8.91
CA ILE A 335 16.64 -6.61 -10.01
C ILE A 335 15.22 -6.11 -10.21
N GLY A 336 14.24 -7.01 -10.32
CA GLY A 336 12.82 -6.65 -10.45
C GLY A 336 12.32 -5.79 -9.30
N ALA A 337 12.70 -6.11 -8.05
CA ALA A 337 12.32 -5.34 -6.87
C ALA A 337 12.97 -3.95 -6.82
N TRP A 338 14.26 -3.82 -7.14
CA TRP A 338 14.95 -2.53 -7.22
C TRP A 338 14.42 -1.66 -8.36
N VAL A 339 14.14 -2.25 -9.52
CA VAL A 339 13.54 -1.52 -10.65
C VAL A 339 12.13 -1.03 -10.28
N ALA A 340 11.31 -1.89 -9.68
CA ALA A 340 9.98 -1.49 -9.21
C ALA A 340 10.08 -0.35 -8.18
N LEU A 341 10.96 -0.46 -7.18
CA LEU A 341 11.18 0.59 -6.18
C LEU A 341 11.63 1.91 -6.84
N GLY A 342 12.63 1.87 -7.72
CA GLY A 342 13.13 3.06 -8.41
C GLY A 342 12.06 3.74 -9.25
N LEU A 343 11.26 2.96 -9.99
CA LEU A 343 10.15 3.49 -10.79
C LEU A 343 9.04 4.09 -9.92
N LEU A 344 8.68 3.45 -8.80
CA LEU A 344 7.66 3.97 -7.87
C LEU A 344 8.09 5.26 -7.19
N LEU A 345 9.39 5.44 -6.91
CA LEU A 345 9.90 6.67 -6.31
C LEU A 345 9.75 7.88 -7.24
N ILE A 346 9.79 7.70 -8.58
CA ILE A 346 9.72 8.81 -9.53
C ILE A 346 8.43 9.62 -9.35
N PRO A 347 7.21 9.05 -9.53
CA PRO A 347 5.99 9.82 -9.35
C PRO A 347 5.83 10.36 -7.92
N LEU A 348 6.26 9.63 -6.89
CA LEU A 348 6.15 10.07 -5.50
C LEU A 348 7.02 11.29 -5.20
N LEU A 349 8.23 11.37 -5.77
CA LEU A 349 9.13 12.51 -5.62
C LEU A 349 8.67 13.73 -6.43
N LEU A 350 7.93 13.52 -7.51
CA LEU A 350 7.44 14.58 -8.39
C LEU A 350 6.01 15.04 -8.06
N TYR A 351 5.35 14.44 -7.06
CA TYR A 351 3.95 14.70 -6.73
C TYR A 351 3.77 16.00 -5.94
N TYR A 352 2.71 16.76 -6.22
CA TYR A 352 2.46 18.09 -5.63
C TYR A 352 2.25 18.09 -4.11
N ASN A 353 1.88 16.95 -3.53
CA ASN A 353 1.56 16.78 -2.12
C ASN A 353 2.47 15.73 -1.47
N THR A 354 3.05 16.01 -0.31
CA THR A 354 3.85 15.06 0.48
C THR A 354 3.00 13.95 1.10
N GLY A 355 1.69 14.14 1.16
CA GLY A 355 0.74 13.28 1.89
C GLY A 355 0.09 13.97 3.10
N TRP A 356 0.25 15.31 3.21
CA TRP A 356 -0.29 16.16 4.26
C TRP A 356 -1.83 15.98 4.39
N TRP A 357 -2.40 15.73 5.54
CA TRP A 357 -1.91 15.56 6.91
C TRP A 357 -1.53 14.10 7.16
N GLN A 358 -0.38 13.79 7.81
CA GLN A 358 0.10 12.42 7.98
C GLN A 358 1.04 12.26 9.19
N PHE A 359 1.20 11.01 9.66
CA PHE A 359 2.30 10.56 10.49
C PHE A 359 3.33 9.81 9.63
N GLY A 360 4.61 10.18 9.71
CA GLY A 360 5.63 9.59 8.84
C GLY A 360 5.44 9.97 7.37
N TYR A 361 5.79 9.08 6.46
CA TYR A 361 5.59 9.26 5.01
C TYR A 361 4.65 8.17 4.49
N ARG A 362 3.33 8.46 4.47
CA ARG A 362 2.29 7.45 4.15
C ARG A 362 2.41 6.84 2.76
N PHE A 363 2.91 7.60 1.78
CA PHE A 363 3.09 7.07 0.43
C PHE A 363 4.16 5.98 0.32
N SER A 364 4.94 5.73 1.38
CA SER A 364 5.82 4.56 1.46
C SER A 364 5.10 3.23 1.30
N LEU A 365 3.82 3.15 1.61
CA LEU A 365 3.03 1.92 1.43
C LEU A 365 2.94 1.48 -0.03
N ASP A 366 3.02 2.42 -0.99
CA ASP A 366 2.99 2.10 -2.42
C ASP A 366 4.18 1.23 -2.86
N PHE A 367 5.32 1.35 -2.18
CA PHE A 367 6.54 0.56 -2.46
C PHE A 367 6.97 -0.38 -1.31
N MET A 368 6.21 -0.47 -0.23
CA MET A 368 6.61 -1.28 0.92
C MET A 368 6.71 -2.77 0.60
N VAL A 369 5.88 -3.30 -0.28
CA VAL A 369 5.97 -4.74 -0.68
C VAL A 369 7.26 -5.06 -1.42
N PRO A 370 7.71 -4.32 -2.47
CA PRO A 370 9.06 -4.46 -3.04
C PRO A 370 10.18 -4.32 -2.00
N VAL A 371 10.06 -3.35 -1.09
CA VAL A 371 11.03 -3.13 0.00
C VAL A 371 11.12 -4.33 0.93
N LEU A 372 10.00 -4.95 1.32
CA LEU A 372 9.99 -6.14 2.17
C LEU A 372 10.64 -7.35 1.48
N VAL A 373 10.42 -7.52 0.18
CA VAL A 373 11.13 -8.56 -0.60
C VAL A 373 12.64 -8.34 -0.57
N LEU A 374 13.09 -7.11 -0.82
CA LEU A 374 14.51 -6.73 -0.75
C LEU A 374 15.07 -6.93 0.66
N LEU A 375 14.34 -6.49 1.69
CA LEU A 375 14.75 -6.59 3.07
C LEU A 375 14.85 -8.05 3.53
N ALA A 376 13.91 -8.92 3.14
CA ALA A 376 13.97 -10.34 3.44
C ALA A 376 15.24 -11.01 2.87
N ILE A 377 15.67 -10.60 1.66
CA ILE A 377 16.92 -11.10 1.06
C ILE A 377 18.14 -10.46 1.74
N ALA A 378 18.10 -9.15 2.01
CA ALA A 378 19.17 -8.39 2.65
C ALA A 378 19.48 -8.87 4.07
N THR A 379 18.47 -9.35 4.80
CA THR A 379 18.60 -9.91 6.15
C THR A 379 19.47 -11.18 6.19
N GLY A 380 19.56 -11.93 5.08
CA GLY A 380 20.40 -13.09 4.94
C GLY A 380 19.81 -14.33 5.62
N ARG A 381 20.49 -14.86 6.67
CA ARG A 381 20.10 -16.13 7.31
C ARG A 381 19.20 -15.98 8.51
N ARG A 382 19.22 -14.82 9.18
CA ARG A 382 18.45 -14.57 10.41
C ARG A 382 18.26 -13.08 10.66
N VAL A 383 17.18 -12.73 11.30
CA VAL A 383 16.97 -11.40 11.88
C VAL A 383 17.85 -11.30 13.14
N THR A 384 18.88 -10.47 13.08
CA THR A 384 19.85 -10.29 14.17
C THR A 384 19.25 -9.49 15.34
N TRP A 385 19.83 -9.61 16.55
CA TRP A 385 19.39 -8.84 17.71
C TRP A 385 19.34 -7.32 17.47
N PRO A 386 20.37 -6.69 16.82
CA PRO A 386 20.26 -5.26 16.50
C PRO A 386 19.07 -4.93 15.58
N MET A 387 18.80 -5.79 14.60
CA MET A 387 17.66 -5.60 13.71
C MET A 387 16.32 -5.74 14.47
N ARG A 388 16.22 -6.71 15.40
CA ARG A 388 15.04 -6.86 16.27
C ARG A 388 14.84 -5.61 17.15
N GLY A 389 15.93 -5.05 17.69
CA GLY A 389 15.89 -3.78 18.44
C GLY A 389 15.38 -2.61 17.58
N LEU A 390 15.82 -2.50 16.32
CA LEU A 390 15.32 -1.47 15.39
C LEU A 390 13.85 -1.71 15.00
N ILE A 391 13.42 -2.97 14.87
CA ILE A 391 12.00 -3.28 14.63
C ILE A 391 11.18 -2.88 15.86
N ALA A 392 11.61 -3.23 17.08
CA ALA A 392 10.93 -2.84 18.31
C ALA A 392 10.85 -1.32 18.48
N LEU A 393 11.93 -0.60 18.16
CA LEU A 393 11.93 0.87 18.13
C LEU A 393 10.91 1.40 17.12
N GLY A 394 10.86 0.83 15.89
CA GLY A 394 9.84 1.19 14.90
C GLY A 394 8.42 0.95 15.40
N VAL A 395 8.17 -0.15 16.14
CA VAL A 395 6.86 -0.42 16.76
C VAL A 395 6.51 0.68 17.78
N LEU A 396 7.45 1.09 18.63
CA LEU A 396 7.22 2.17 19.61
C LEU A 396 6.94 3.52 18.94
N VAL A 397 7.70 3.87 17.88
CA VAL A 397 7.50 5.10 17.11
C VAL A 397 6.13 5.10 16.43
N ASN A 398 5.71 3.98 15.84
CA ASN A 398 4.41 3.91 15.18
C ASN A 398 3.24 3.78 16.16
N LEU A 399 3.44 3.20 17.35
CA LEU A 399 2.48 3.30 18.46
C LEU A 399 2.25 4.76 18.84
N TYR A 400 3.33 5.56 18.97
CA TYR A 400 3.19 7.00 19.19
C TYR A 400 2.42 7.67 18.04
N GLY A 401 2.64 7.25 16.80
CA GLY A 401 1.88 7.74 15.63
C GLY A 401 0.38 7.45 15.71
N VAL A 402 0.00 6.26 16.18
CA VAL A 402 -1.41 5.91 16.44
C VAL A 402 -1.99 6.80 17.54
N ILE A 403 -1.28 6.95 18.66
CA ILE A 403 -1.73 7.83 19.76
C ILE A 403 -1.89 9.27 19.28
N TRP A 404 -0.88 9.82 18.64
CA TRP A 404 -0.90 11.21 18.15
C TRP A 404 -2.02 11.48 17.14
N TRP A 405 -2.37 10.49 16.31
CA TRP A 405 -3.43 10.67 15.32
C TRP A 405 -4.81 10.75 15.95
N HIS A 406 -5.03 10.02 17.03
CA HIS A 406 -6.33 9.88 17.66
C HIS A 406 -6.49 10.71 18.94
N ALA A 407 -5.40 11.30 19.50
CA ALA A 407 -5.45 12.22 20.64
C ALA A 407 -5.77 13.65 20.21
#